data_6ef93437bd190be5c91d9b93287537c0
#
_entry.id   6ef93437bd190be5c91d9b93287537c0
#
_cell.length_a   1.000
_cell.length_b   1.000
_cell.length_c   1.000
_cell.angle_alpha   90.00
_cell.angle_beta   90.00
_cell.angle_gamma   90.00
#
_symmetry.space_group_name_H-M   'P 1'
#
loop_
_entity.id
_entity.type
_entity.pdbx_description
1 polymer ?
#
loop_
_entity_poly.entity_id
_entity_poly.type
_entity_poly.pdbx_seq_one_letter_code
_entity_poly.pdbx_strand_id
1 'polypeptide(L)'
;VYVVHAPSRSGGEKLTRPHRMAVMTRLLSSIDSLCSVEPSPRIIVMGDFNDYSADKSLRRLSAAGLVEVSAPGYLTASPDVRGTYRYQGVWGSLDHIFISSSLLPFFSRSRVSAPSELLEPDTRYGGMKPFRYMRGPIYNGGYSDHLPLVADFMFP
;
A
#
# COMPACT_ATOMS: atom_id res chain seq x y z
N VAL A 1 -6.10 12.96 6.26
CA VAL A 1 -5.84 11.59 5.73
C VAL A 1 -6.31 11.53 4.29
N TYR A 2 -5.47 11.00 3.39
CA TYR A 2 -5.79 10.68 2.01
C TYR A 2 -5.82 9.16 1.84
N VAL A 3 -6.88 8.64 1.25
CA VAL A 3 -7.01 7.22 0.90
C VAL A 3 -6.96 7.10 -0.61
N VAL A 4 -6.06 6.24 -1.10
CA VAL A 4 -5.78 6.08 -2.54
C VAL A 4 -6.12 4.66 -2.97
N HIS A 5 -6.82 4.53 -4.09
CA HIS A 5 -6.87 3.31 -4.89
C HIS A 5 -6.54 3.70 -6.32
N ALA A 6 -5.28 3.56 -6.67
CA ALA A 6 -4.78 3.93 -7.99
C ALA A 6 -5.15 2.88 -9.06
N PRO A 7 -5.25 3.26 -10.35
CA PRO A 7 -5.59 2.35 -11.42
C PRO A 7 -4.67 1.13 -11.50
N SER A 8 -5.29 -0.05 -11.67
CA SER A 8 -4.61 -1.34 -11.72
C SER A 8 -3.54 -1.43 -12.81
N ARG A 9 -2.57 -2.32 -12.63
CA ARG A 9 -1.56 -2.72 -13.64
C ARG A 9 -2.15 -3.65 -14.70
N SER A 10 -3.42 -4.05 -14.57
CA SER A 10 -4.12 -4.91 -15.54
C SER A 10 -4.10 -4.28 -16.94
N GLY A 11 -3.84 -5.06 -17.96
CA GLY A 11 -3.63 -4.57 -19.32
C GLY A 11 -2.20 -4.15 -19.65
N GLY A 12 -1.31 -4.15 -18.66
CA GLY A 12 0.11 -3.85 -18.83
C GLY A 12 0.57 -2.62 -18.03
N GLU A 13 1.62 -2.80 -17.26
CA GLU A 13 2.16 -1.77 -16.37
C GLU A 13 2.50 -0.47 -17.12
N LYS A 14 3.15 -0.57 -18.28
CA LYS A 14 3.55 0.59 -19.11
C LYS A 14 2.35 1.37 -19.64
N LEU A 15 1.28 0.69 -20.04
CA LEU A 15 0.08 1.31 -20.59
C LEU A 15 -0.74 2.02 -19.50
N THR A 16 -0.79 1.44 -18.30
CA THR A 16 -1.59 1.97 -17.19
C THR A 16 -0.84 3.00 -16.33
N ARG A 17 0.49 3.08 -16.44
CA ARG A 17 1.34 4.01 -15.68
C ARG A 17 0.89 5.48 -15.78
N PRO A 18 0.54 6.03 -16.97
CA PRO A 18 0.09 7.43 -17.05
C PRO A 18 -1.12 7.73 -16.15
N HIS A 19 -2.03 6.79 -15.99
CA HIS A 19 -3.21 6.97 -15.14
C HIS A 19 -2.80 7.05 -13.66
N ARG A 20 -1.91 6.16 -13.18
CA ARG A 20 -1.37 6.23 -11.81
C ARG A 20 -0.59 7.52 -11.57
N MET A 21 0.21 7.95 -12.55
CA MET A 21 0.92 9.24 -12.50
C MET A 21 -0.04 10.44 -12.39
N ALA A 22 -1.18 10.41 -13.09
CA ALA A 22 -2.20 11.47 -13.00
C ALA A 22 -2.83 11.53 -11.60
N VAL A 23 -3.12 10.37 -10.98
CA VAL A 23 -3.59 10.29 -9.60
C VAL A 23 -2.59 10.92 -8.64
N MET A 24 -1.29 10.57 -8.77
CA MET A 24 -0.24 11.17 -7.92
C MET A 24 -0.09 12.66 -8.14
N THR A 25 -0.24 13.14 -9.37
CA THR A 25 -0.22 14.58 -9.65
C THR A 25 -1.36 15.29 -8.93
N ARG A 26 -2.57 14.75 -8.99
CA ARG A 26 -3.74 15.33 -8.33
C ARG A 26 -3.61 15.31 -6.81
N LEU A 27 -3.13 14.21 -6.27
CA LEU A 27 -2.87 14.04 -4.84
C LEU A 27 -1.87 15.09 -4.35
N LEU A 28 -0.72 15.24 -5.02
CA LEU A 28 0.30 16.22 -4.65
C LEU A 28 -0.23 17.65 -4.74
N SER A 29 -0.99 17.99 -5.78
CA SER A 29 -1.62 19.31 -5.88
C SER A 29 -2.55 19.60 -4.69
N SER A 30 -3.28 18.59 -4.20
CA SER A 30 -4.13 18.74 -3.01
C SER A 30 -3.30 18.93 -1.72
N ILE A 31 -2.19 18.19 -1.61
CA ILE A 31 -1.27 18.32 -0.49
C ILE A 31 -0.60 19.71 -0.49
N ASP A 32 -0.14 20.19 -1.65
CA ASP A 32 0.45 21.52 -1.79
C ASP A 32 -0.53 22.63 -1.38
N SER A 33 -1.81 22.47 -1.78
CA SER A 33 -2.87 23.41 -1.37
C SER A 33 -3.07 23.40 0.14
N LEU A 34 -3.01 22.24 0.80
CA LEU A 34 -3.09 22.14 2.26
C LEU A 34 -1.86 22.79 2.91
N CYS A 35 -0.65 22.51 2.41
CA CYS A 35 0.59 23.07 2.94
C CYS A 35 0.67 24.60 2.78
N SER A 36 -0.05 25.19 1.82
CA SER A 36 -0.09 26.64 1.64
C SER A 36 -0.87 27.36 2.76
N VAL A 37 -1.78 26.67 3.44
CA VAL A 37 -2.60 27.25 4.54
C VAL A 37 -2.17 26.72 5.91
N GLU A 38 -1.54 25.55 5.97
CA GLU A 38 -1.04 24.93 7.19
C GLU A 38 0.46 24.60 7.01
N PRO A 39 1.38 25.33 7.66
CA PRO A 39 2.83 25.18 7.40
C PRO A 39 3.41 23.83 7.77
N SER A 40 2.78 23.07 8.67
CA SER A 40 3.27 21.76 9.11
C SER A 40 2.13 20.77 9.32
N PRO A 41 1.38 20.45 8.26
CA PRO A 41 0.20 19.62 8.38
C PRO A 41 0.58 18.17 8.72
N ARG A 42 -0.24 17.52 9.54
CA ARG A 42 -0.12 16.09 9.84
C ARG A 42 -0.86 15.31 8.76
N ILE A 43 -0.11 14.79 7.80
CA ILE A 43 -0.64 14.11 6.63
C ILE A 43 -0.34 12.62 6.69
N ILE A 44 -1.36 11.81 6.41
CA ILE A 44 -1.22 10.38 6.10
C ILE A 44 -1.80 10.16 4.70
N VAL A 45 -1.05 9.52 3.83
CA VAL A 45 -1.49 9.04 2.52
C VAL A 45 -1.37 7.53 2.52
N MET A 46 -2.46 6.80 2.32
CA MET A 46 -2.45 5.35 2.42
C MET A 46 -3.40 4.69 1.40
N GLY A 47 -3.15 3.43 1.10
CA GLY A 47 -4.02 2.61 0.26
C GLY A 47 -3.26 1.77 -0.77
N ASP A 48 -4.00 1.27 -1.77
CA ASP A 48 -3.45 0.53 -2.90
C ASP A 48 -3.03 1.50 -4.01
N PHE A 49 -1.73 1.62 -4.21
CA PHE A 49 -1.16 2.47 -5.25
C PHE A 49 -0.97 1.73 -6.58
N ASN A 50 -1.13 0.41 -6.59
CA ASN A 50 -0.87 -0.43 -7.75
C ASN A 50 0.52 -0.22 -8.39
N ASP A 51 1.47 0.28 -7.61
CA ASP A 51 2.88 0.47 -7.97
C ASP A 51 3.77 0.10 -6.77
N TYR A 52 5.05 -0.16 -7.01
CA TYR A 52 6.04 -0.45 -5.97
C TYR A 52 6.76 0.83 -5.53
N SER A 53 7.38 0.82 -4.35
CA SER A 53 8.14 1.97 -3.79
C SER A 53 9.17 2.55 -4.78
N ALA A 54 9.76 1.71 -5.64
CA ALA A 54 10.74 2.12 -6.65
C ALA A 54 10.11 2.72 -7.92
N ASP A 55 8.80 2.66 -8.10
CA ASP A 55 8.13 3.18 -9.29
C ASP A 55 8.05 4.72 -9.26
N LYS A 56 8.01 5.32 -10.45
CA LYS A 56 8.06 6.79 -10.62
C LYS A 56 6.91 7.51 -9.91
N SER A 57 5.74 6.90 -9.83
CA SER A 57 4.56 7.44 -9.15
C SER A 57 4.84 7.67 -7.68
N LEU A 58 5.36 6.65 -6.96
CA LEU A 58 5.62 6.70 -5.53
C LEU A 58 6.85 7.54 -5.18
N ARG A 59 7.90 7.50 -6.01
CA ARG A 59 9.07 8.39 -5.85
C ARG A 59 8.71 9.86 -5.84
N ARG A 60 7.61 10.27 -6.48
CA ARG A 60 7.13 11.65 -6.44
C ARG A 60 6.62 12.05 -5.06
N LEU A 61 6.00 11.12 -4.32
CA LEU A 61 5.56 11.38 -2.94
C LEU A 61 6.78 11.61 -2.04
N SER A 62 7.79 10.76 -2.15
CA SER A 62 9.05 10.93 -1.40
C SER A 62 9.78 12.22 -1.79
N ALA A 63 9.82 12.56 -3.08
CA ALA A 63 10.41 13.82 -3.56
C ALA A 63 9.67 15.06 -3.06
N ALA A 64 8.38 14.94 -2.76
CA ALA A 64 7.57 15.99 -2.15
C ALA A 64 7.70 16.04 -0.60
N GLY A 65 8.62 15.29 -0.01
CA GLY A 65 8.91 15.31 1.43
C GLY A 65 8.05 14.38 2.28
N LEU A 66 7.24 13.53 1.66
CA LEU A 66 6.54 12.47 2.40
C LEU A 66 7.47 11.28 2.65
N VAL A 67 7.37 10.69 3.83
CA VAL A 67 8.18 9.54 4.25
C VAL A 67 7.35 8.27 4.13
N GLU A 68 7.82 7.30 3.36
CA GLU A 68 7.21 5.97 3.30
C GLU A 68 7.54 5.20 4.58
N VAL A 69 6.50 4.78 5.31
CA VAL A 69 6.62 4.03 6.57
C VAL A 69 6.19 2.57 6.42
N SER A 70 5.93 2.14 5.19
CA SER A 70 5.50 0.78 4.83
C SER A 70 6.47 0.06 3.92
N ALA A 71 7.71 0.56 3.77
CA ALA A 71 8.71 -0.02 2.88
C ALA A 71 9.01 -1.50 3.21
N PRO A 72 9.46 -2.31 2.22
CA PRO A 72 9.79 -3.71 2.42
C PRO A 72 10.80 -3.91 3.55
N GLY A 73 10.49 -4.81 4.46
CA GLY A 73 11.30 -5.08 5.67
C GLY A 73 10.51 -4.96 6.97
N TYR A 74 9.30 -4.45 6.92
CA TYR A 74 8.42 -4.43 8.08
C TYR A 74 7.91 -5.84 8.39
N LEU A 75 8.00 -6.18 9.67
CA LEU A 75 7.75 -7.51 10.20
C LEU A 75 6.32 -7.96 9.93
N THR A 76 6.19 -9.09 9.24
CA THR A 76 4.94 -9.86 9.25
C THR A 76 4.98 -10.85 10.40
N ALA A 77 3.84 -11.10 11.02
CA ALA A 77 3.71 -12.14 12.04
C ALA A 77 3.88 -13.57 11.46
N SER A 78 3.79 -13.71 10.14
CA SER A 78 3.96 -14.97 9.42
C SER A 78 5.24 -14.94 8.60
N PRO A 79 6.15 -15.92 8.77
CA PRO A 79 7.40 -15.99 8.00
C PRO A 79 7.19 -16.21 6.50
N ASP A 80 6.01 -16.71 6.11
CA ASP A 80 5.67 -17.01 4.72
C ASP A 80 5.04 -15.82 3.98
N VAL A 81 4.67 -14.75 4.70
CA VAL A 81 4.06 -13.55 4.11
C VAL A 81 5.11 -12.45 4.00
N ARG A 82 5.35 -11.97 2.77
CA ARG A 82 6.40 -10.98 2.48
C ARG A 82 5.87 -9.74 1.76
N GLY A 83 4.56 -9.48 1.86
CA GLY A 83 3.92 -8.34 1.23
C GLY A 83 2.42 -8.36 1.43
N THR A 84 1.74 -7.38 0.87
CA THR A 84 0.28 -7.23 0.98
C THR A 84 -0.47 -7.99 -0.10
N TYR A 85 0.17 -8.28 -1.23
CA TYR A 85 -0.42 -8.89 -2.42
C TYR A 85 0.44 -10.05 -2.91
N ARG A 86 -0.20 -11.10 -3.45
CA ARG A 86 0.53 -12.23 -4.04
C ARG A 86 0.06 -12.54 -5.45
N TYR A 87 0.99 -12.48 -6.40
CA TYR A 87 0.72 -12.78 -7.80
C TYR A 87 1.67 -13.85 -8.34
N GLN A 88 1.13 -14.91 -8.92
CA GLN A 88 1.89 -16.05 -9.48
C GLN A 88 2.96 -16.60 -8.50
N GLY A 89 2.59 -16.74 -7.23
CA GLY A 89 3.48 -17.27 -6.19
C GLY A 89 4.47 -16.26 -5.60
N VAL A 90 4.54 -15.05 -6.13
CA VAL A 90 5.46 -14.00 -5.67
C VAL A 90 4.70 -12.97 -4.83
N TRP A 91 5.20 -12.70 -3.63
CA TRP A 91 4.71 -11.62 -2.78
C TRP A 91 5.22 -10.26 -3.26
N GLY A 92 4.36 -9.27 -3.21
CA GLY A 92 4.67 -7.87 -3.47
C GLY A 92 3.89 -6.94 -2.56
N SER A 93 4.32 -5.70 -2.44
CA SER A 93 3.62 -4.66 -1.70
C SER A 93 3.19 -3.58 -2.68
N LEU A 94 1.88 -3.50 -2.94
CA LEU A 94 1.22 -2.47 -3.75
C LEU A 94 0.48 -1.47 -2.89
N ASP A 95 0.31 -1.83 -1.61
CA ASP A 95 -0.28 -0.99 -0.57
C ASP A 95 0.83 -0.27 0.17
N HIS A 96 0.67 1.04 0.37
CA HIS A 96 1.68 1.87 0.99
C HIS A 96 1.07 2.85 1.98
N ILE A 97 1.89 3.28 2.94
CA ILE A 97 1.59 4.36 3.88
C ILE A 97 2.74 5.36 3.81
N PHE A 98 2.40 6.59 3.45
CA PHE A 98 3.29 7.74 3.48
C PHE A 98 2.79 8.72 4.55
N ILE A 99 3.72 9.33 5.26
CA ILE A 99 3.38 10.34 6.27
C ILE A 99 4.20 11.62 6.08
N SER A 100 3.67 12.75 6.53
CA SER A 100 4.44 13.97 6.63
C SER A 100 5.50 13.88 7.72
N SER A 101 6.59 14.63 7.59
CA SER A 101 7.68 14.67 8.58
C SER A 101 7.18 15.07 9.98
N SER A 102 6.11 15.87 10.07
CA SER A 102 5.47 16.27 11.33
C SER A 102 4.85 15.09 12.10
N LEU A 103 4.57 13.95 11.44
CA LEU A 103 4.05 12.74 12.08
C LEU A 103 5.14 11.75 12.48
N LEU A 104 6.38 11.87 11.96
CA LEU A 104 7.46 10.94 12.28
C LEU A 104 7.73 10.75 13.79
N PRO A 105 7.68 11.81 14.63
CA PRO A 105 7.89 11.62 16.07
C PRO A 105 6.84 10.75 16.76
N PHE A 106 5.69 10.58 16.16
CA PHE A 106 4.56 9.80 16.68
C PHE A 106 4.47 8.40 16.05
N PHE A 107 5.17 8.15 14.95
CA PHE A 107 5.18 6.86 14.28
C PHE A 107 5.95 5.83 15.11
N SER A 108 5.32 4.69 15.39
CA SER A 108 5.92 3.58 16.15
C SER A 108 6.40 2.46 15.24
N ARG A 109 5.49 1.92 14.44
CA ARG A 109 5.77 0.80 13.53
C ARG A 109 4.71 0.66 12.47
N SER A 110 5.04 -0.09 11.40
CA SER A 110 4.04 -0.63 10.48
C SER A 110 4.25 -2.14 10.27
N ARG A 111 3.18 -2.81 9.84
CA ARG A 111 3.20 -4.25 9.57
C ARG A 111 2.10 -4.66 8.60
N VAL A 112 2.32 -5.74 7.89
CA VAL A 112 1.25 -6.46 7.19
C VAL A 112 0.56 -7.37 8.21
N SER A 113 -0.75 -7.24 8.35
CA SER A 113 -1.56 -8.12 9.20
C SER A 113 -1.92 -9.37 8.41
N ALA A 114 -1.48 -10.54 8.89
CA ALA A 114 -1.67 -11.81 8.20
C ALA A 114 -2.17 -12.91 9.16
N PRO A 115 -3.30 -12.69 9.85
CA PRO A 115 -3.90 -13.75 10.64
C PRO A 115 -4.36 -14.90 9.73
N SER A 116 -4.45 -16.11 10.29
CA SER A 116 -4.77 -17.34 9.55
C SER A 116 -6.07 -17.25 8.75
N GLU A 117 -7.04 -16.51 9.26
CA GLU A 117 -8.36 -16.32 8.66
C GLU A 117 -8.31 -15.56 7.33
N LEU A 118 -7.29 -14.71 7.14
CA LEU A 118 -7.08 -13.96 5.91
C LEU A 118 -6.22 -14.70 4.88
N LEU A 119 -5.81 -15.92 5.18
CA LEU A 119 -4.91 -16.71 4.36
C LEU A 119 -5.57 -18.02 3.92
N GLU A 120 -5.20 -18.48 2.73
CA GLU A 120 -5.53 -19.81 2.21
C GLU A 120 -4.28 -20.44 1.57
N PRO A 121 -4.21 -21.80 1.49
CA PRO A 121 -3.13 -22.48 0.78
C PRO A 121 -3.12 -22.12 -0.71
N ASP A 122 -1.94 -21.83 -1.25
CA ASP A 122 -1.75 -21.67 -2.68
C ASP A 122 -1.39 -23.02 -3.31
N THR A 123 -2.39 -23.75 -3.76
CA THR A 123 -2.24 -25.09 -4.34
C THR A 123 -1.45 -25.10 -5.65
N ARG A 124 -1.32 -23.94 -6.34
CA ARG A 124 -0.62 -23.85 -7.61
C ARG A 124 0.88 -23.54 -7.45
N TYR A 125 1.21 -22.64 -6.51
CA TYR A 125 2.58 -22.14 -6.35
C TYR A 125 3.18 -22.48 -4.99
N GLY A 126 2.43 -23.19 -4.14
CA GLY A 126 2.85 -23.54 -2.78
C GLY A 126 2.77 -22.36 -1.81
N GLY A 127 2.84 -22.65 -0.50
CA GLY A 127 2.75 -21.68 0.57
C GLY A 127 1.34 -21.12 0.75
N MET A 128 1.25 -19.95 1.38
CA MET A 128 -0.01 -19.26 1.68
C MET A 128 -0.21 -18.05 0.77
N LYS A 129 -1.46 -17.67 0.52
CA LYS A 129 -1.87 -16.47 -0.21
C LYS A 129 -3.07 -15.82 0.47
N PRO A 130 -3.41 -14.54 0.15
CA PRO A 130 -4.63 -13.92 0.63
C PRO A 130 -5.86 -14.73 0.26
N PHE A 131 -6.77 -14.90 1.22
CA PHE A 131 -8.04 -15.58 1.03
C PHE A 131 -9.01 -14.63 0.30
N ARG A 132 -9.04 -14.76 -1.01
CA ARG A 132 -9.77 -13.85 -1.91
C ARG A 132 -11.27 -14.03 -1.80
N TYR A 133 -12.01 -12.93 -1.88
CA TYR A 133 -13.45 -12.92 -2.03
C TYR A 133 -13.90 -13.63 -3.32
N MET A 134 -13.23 -13.36 -4.44
CA MET A 134 -13.51 -13.94 -5.75
C MET A 134 -12.29 -14.62 -6.35
N ARG A 135 -12.52 -15.69 -7.11
CA ARG A 135 -11.54 -16.31 -8.03
C ARG A 135 -12.08 -16.19 -9.46
N GLY A 136 -11.67 -15.15 -10.18
CA GLY A 136 -12.33 -14.78 -11.42
C GLY A 136 -13.81 -14.49 -11.17
N PRO A 137 -14.75 -15.11 -11.89
CA PRO A 137 -16.18 -14.91 -11.70
C PRO A 137 -16.79 -15.74 -10.55
N ILE A 138 -16.01 -16.60 -9.90
CA ILE A 138 -16.51 -17.54 -8.89
C ILE A 138 -16.33 -16.95 -7.49
N TYR A 139 -17.40 -16.95 -6.70
CA TYR A 139 -17.35 -16.60 -5.28
C TYR A 139 -16.51 -17.63 -4.51
N ASN A 140 -15.53 -17.16 -3.74
CA ASN A 140 -14.57 -18.00 -3.02
C ASN A 140 -14.76 -17.99 -1.51
N GLY A 141 -15.63 -17.13 -0.99
CA GLY A 141 -15.93 -17.05 0.44
C GLY A 141 -14.90 -16.35 1.31
N GLY A 142 -13.83 -15.82 0.71
CA GLY A 142 -12.80 -15.09 1.43
C GLY A 142 -13.10 -13.59 1.55
N TYR A 143 -12.06 -12.79 1.78
CA TYR A 143 -12.19 -11.37 2.15
C TYR A 143 -11.63 -10.44 1.06
N SER A 144 -10.34 -10.57 0.75
CA SER A 144 -9.61 -9.67 -0.15
C SER A 144 -8.46 -10.40 -0.81
N ASP A 145 -7.99 -9.90 -1.94
CA ASP A 145 -6.75 -10.33 -2.57
C ASP A 145 -5.52 -9.56 -2.04
N HIS A 146 -5.75 -8.59 -1.16
CA HIS A 146 -4.71 -7.90 -0.41
C HIS A 146 -4.83 -8.17 1.09
N LEU A 147 -3.71 -8.18 1.78
CA LEU A 147 -3.65 -8.22 3.24
C LEU A 147 -3.63 -6.80 3.80
N PRO A 148 -4.23 -6.57 4.98
CA PRO A 148 -4.22 -5.26 5.62
C PRO A 148 -2.81 -4.79 5.95
N LEU A 149 -2.50 -3.56 5.59
CA LEU A 149 -1.31 -2.84 6.03
C LEU A 149 -1.69 -1.92 7.20
N VAL A 150 -0.98 -2.03 8.30
CA VAL A 150 -1.28 -1.34 9.57
C VAL A 150 -0.10 -0.48 9.98
N ALA A 151 -0.36 0.75 10.41
CA ALA A 151 0.62 1.62 11.04
C ALA A 151 0.13 2.06 12.42
N ASP A 152 1.00 1.97 13.41
CA ASP A 152 0.72 2.35 14.79
C ASP A 152 1.38 3.71 15.09
N PHE A 153 0.63 4.63 15.68
CA PHE A 153 1.08 5.93 16.13
C PHE A 153 0.81 6.09 17.62
N MET A 154 1.76 6.70 18.33
CA MET A 154 1.63 7.02 19.74
C MET A 154 1.67 8.54 19.91
N PHE A 155 0.55 9.10 20.34
CA PHE A 155 0.44 10.50 20.70
C PHE A 155 0.55 10.65 22.22
N PRO A 156 1.15 11.77 22.72
CA PRO A 156 1.23 12.03 24.16
C PRO A 156 -0.15 12.24 24.79
#